data_373f4c8cacf951a76504f2a3c9aae6c3
#
_entry.id   373f4c8cacf951a76504f2a3c9aae6c3
#
_cell.length_a   1.000
_cell.length_b   1.000
_cell.length_c   1.000
_cell.angle_alpha   90.00
_cell.angle_beta   90.00
_cell.angle_gamma   90.00
#
_symmetry.space_group_name_H-M   'P 1'
#
loop_
_entity.id
_entity.type
_entity.pdbx_description
1 polymer ?
#
loop_
_entity_poly.entity_id
_entity_poly.type
_entity_poly.pdbx_seq_one_letter_code
_entity_poly.pdbx_strand_id
1 'polypeptide(L)'
;MGVERMPSFLIMTHSVSKTSVPGVVIASVDQMRETIRRKGQLKGRQADDGSVQEVRALIGEAPHRRDVLIEHLHKINDAYRGLHERHLVALAKEMKLPMADVFEVATFYHHFEVLRDTDTAPGLTVRVCDGLSCELAGAKQLMERLPTLLGHADVRVIAAPCVGRCEQAPVAVVHQNPVAHATPELVAEAVHRQDIHPAPTAYVDYDAYVAEGGYRLVAELHAGQAKAEAVLTAMEDSGLRGLGGAGFPAGRKWRIVREQPTPRLMAVNIDEGEPGTFKDRTYLERDPHRFLEGMLVAAHVVGIDAIYIYLRDEYHGCRGVLTQALAQLQTRASYPLPRIELRRGAGAYICGEESAMIESIEGKRGEPRMRPPYIAQVGLFGRPTLEHNFETLYWVRDIVQKGAGWFSGFGRHGRQGLRSFSVSGRVKQPGVKLAPAGITLRELIDEHCGGMADGHTLYAYLPGGASGGILPATLADVPLDFDTLQAHGCFIGSAAVVVLSQQDRARDAALNVMRFFADESCGQCTPCRVGTDKAAQLMQAPVWDQETLLDLAQVMGDASICGLGQAAPNPIRCVLQYFTHEVDGRPDVEPVRHASPGVSP
;
A
#
# COMPACT_ATOMS: atom_id res chain seq x y z
N MET A 1 -36.68 -59.45 5.98
CA MET A 1 -37.42 -58.98 4.81
C MET A 1 -36.60 -57.76 4.32
N GLY A 2 -35.95 -57.75 3.27
CA GLY A 2 -35.70 -58.46 2.07
C GLY A 2 -34.66 -57.54 1.37
N VAL A 3 -33.42 -58.05 1.20
CA VAL A 3 -32.33 -57.33 0.50
C VAL A 3 -32.46 -57.72 -0.96
N GLU A 4 -32.88 -56.85 -1.84
CA GLU A 4 -32.82 -57.06 -3.29
C GLU A 4 -31.40 -56.70 -3.80
N ARG A 5 -30.78 -57.73 -4.39
CA ARG A 5 -29.53 -57.64 -5.14
C ARG A 5 -29.80 -57.10 -6.54
N MET A 6 -29.08 -56.06 -6.96
CA MET A 6 -29.01 -55.67 -8.36
C MET A 6 -28.14 -56.63 -9.18
N PRO A 7 -28.51 -56.87 -10.44
CA PRO A 7 -27.89 -57.91 -11.28
C PRO A 7 -26.58 -57.41 -11.92
N SER A 8 -25.65 -58.35 -12.03
CA SER A 8 -24.35 -58.24 -12.70
C SER A 8 -24.53 -58.00 -14.19
N PHE A 9 -23.93 -56.91 -14.71
CA PHE A 9 -23.87 -56.72 -16.16
C PHE A 9 -22.81 -57.64 -16.77
N LEU A 10 -23.29 -58.54 -17.61
CA LEU A 10 -22.53 -59.45 -18.46
C LEU A 10 -21.85 -58.60 -19.56
N ILE A 11 -20.54 -58.58 -19.64
CA ILE A 11 -19.81 -57.98 -20.75
C ILE A 11 -19.87 -58.98 -21.90
N MET A 12 -20.76 -58.74 -22.89
CA MET A 12 -20.71 -59.41 -24.16
C MET A 12 -19.60 -58.84 -25.02
N THR A 13 -18.56 -59.63 -25.23
CA THR A 13 -17.59 -59.39 -26.29
C THR A 13 -18.20 -59.69 -27.64
N HIS A 14 -18.66 -58.67 -28.35
CA HIS A 14 -19.04 -58.85 -29.76
C HIS A 14 -17.78 -58.66 -30.63
N SER A 15 -17.40 -59.72 -31.29
CA SER A 15 -16.46 -59.69 -32.41
C SER A 15 -17.12 -58.94 -33.58
N VAL A 16 -16.72 -57.73 -33.83
CA VAL A 16 -17.18 -56.96 -35.00
C VAL A 16 -16.43 -57.44 -36.23
N SER A 17 -17.13 -58.06 -37.13
CA SER A 17 -16.64 -58.42 -38.44
C SER A 17 -16.28 -57.18 -39.26
N LYS A 18 -15.10 -57.21 -39.88
CA LYS A 18 -14.60 -56.12 -40.73
C LYS A 18 -15.46 -56.02 -42.00
N THR A 19 -16.37 -55.06 -42.03
CA THR A 19 -16.93 -54.56 -43.28
C THR A 19 -16.12 -53.32 -43.66
N SER A 20 -15.26 -53.46 -44.68
CA SER A 20 -14.49 -52.34 -45.25
C SER A 20 -15.42 -51.47 -46.10
N VAL A 21 -15.64 -50.24 -45.65
CA VAL A 21 -16.20 -49.17 -46.47
C VAL A 21 -15.04 -48.55 -47.23
N PRO A 22 -15.04 -48.48 -48.59
CA PRO A 22 -13.97 -47.89 -49.34
C PRO A 22 -13.86 -46.38 -49.01
N GLY A 23 -12.69 -45.97 -48.55
CA GLY A 23 -12.36 -44.56 -48.29
C GLY A 23 -12.24 -44.12 -46.85
N VAL A 24 -12.53 -44.96 -45.83
CA VAL A 24 -12.35 -44.60 -44.42
C VAL A 24 -11.16 -45.37 -43.85
N VAL A 25 -10.04 -44.67 -43.63
CA VAL A 25 -8.91 -45.22 -42.89
C VAL A 25 -9.16 -45.02 -41.41
N ILE A 26 -9.55 -46.12 -40.72
CA ILE A 26 -9.68 -46.09 -39.25
C ILE A 26 -8.30 -46.20 -38.63
N ALA A 27 -7.75 -45.09 -38.14
CA ALA A 27 -6.51 -45.06 -37.41
C ALA A 27 -6.58 -45.91 -36.15
N SER A 28 -5.55 -46.69 -35.83
CA SER A 28 -5.47 -47.42 -34.57
C SER A 28 -5.46 -46.44 -33.37
N VAL A 29 -5.85 -46.91 -32.18
CA VAL A 29 -5.82 -46.12 -30.96
C VAL A 29 -4.40 -45.55 -30.71
N ASP A 30 -3.37 -46.29 -31.06
CA ASP A 30 -1.97 -45.84 -30.93
C ASP A 30 -1.63 -44.77 -31.98
N GLN A 31 -2.12 -44.90 -33.22
CA GLN A 31 -2.00 -43.86 -34.25
C GLN A 31 -2.78 -42.59 -33.88
N MET A 32 -3.96 -42.74 -33.24
CA MET A 32 -4.67 -41.58 -32.68
C MET A 32 -3.94 -40.95 -31.53
N ARG A 33 -3.35 -41.72 -30.60
CA ARG A 33 -2.53 -41.22 -29.50
C ARG A 33 -1.26 -40.51 -30.02
N GLU A 34 -0.65 -41.08 -31.05
CA GLU A 34 0.53 -40.46 -31.68
C GLU A 34 0.16 -39.20 -32.46
N THR A 35 -0.97 -39.16 -33.14
CA THR A 35 -1.53 -37.98 -33.81
C THR A 35 -1.93 -36.89 -32.79
N ILE A 36 -2.49 -37.26 -31.64
CA ILE A 36 -2.79 -36.35 -30.54
C ILE A 36 -1.49 -35.84 -29.92
N ARG A 37 -0.46 -36.69 -29.73
CA ARG A 37 0.89 -36.24 -29.32
C ARG A 37 1.55 -35.28 -30.32
N ARG A 38 1.44 -35.56 -31.64
CA ARG A 38 1.98 -34.66 -32.68
C ARG A 38 1.18 -33.38 -32.87
N LYS A 39 -0.16 -33.41 -32.61
CA LYS A 39 -1.02 -32.22 -32.59
C LYS A 39 -0.92 -31.42 -31.27
N GLY A 40 -0.29 -32.00 -30.25
CA GLY A 40 0.05 -31.34 -29.00
C GLY A 40 1.26 -30.42 -29.11
N GLN A 41 1.44 -29.68 -30.22
CA GLN A 41 2.31 -28.52 -30.19
C GLN A 41 1.77 -27.56 -29.15
N LEU A 42 2.60 -27.26 -28.17
CA LEU A 42 2.29 -26.28 -27.15
C LEU A 42 1.84 -24.99 -27.86
N LYS A 43 0.60 -24.58 -27.62
CA LYS A 43 0.09 -23.33 -28.18
C LYS A 43 0.73 -22.17 -27.42
N GLY A 44 1.05 -21.09 -28.12
CA GLY A 44 1.65 -19.89 -27.56
C GLY A 44 3.18 -19.84 -27.74
N ARG A 45 3.76 -18.75 -27.26
CA ARG A 45 5.20 -18.49 -27.34
C ARG A 45 5.95 -19.50 -26.45
N GLN A 46 7.02 -20.09 -26.98
CA GLN A 46 7.87 -21.03 -26.25
C GLN A 46 9.10 -20.30 -25.71
N ALA A 47 9.51 -20.66 -24.49
CA ALA A 47 10.73 -20.14 -23.89
C ALA A 47 11.95 -20.73 -24.60
N ASP A 48 12.87 -19.88 -25.02
CA ASP A 48 14.18 -20.29 -25.51
C ASP A 48 15.08 -20.72 -24.35
N ASP A 49 16.08 -21.56 -24.65
CA ASP A 49 16.93 -22.14 -23.62
C ASP A 49 17.84 -21.10 -22.94
N GLY A 50 18.25 -20.05 -23.65
CA GLY A 50 19.04 -18.94 -23.10
C GLY A 50 18.26 -18.20 -22.01
N SER A 51 17.04 -17.73 -22.33
CA SER A 51 16.17 -17.04 -21.38
C SER A 51 15.81 -17.91 -20.16
N VAL A 52 15.64 -19.22 -20.36
CA VAL A 52 15.42 -20.17 -19.25
C VAL A 52 16.64 -20.25 -18.32
N GLN A 53 17.86 -20.29 -18.86
CA GLN A 53 19.09 -20.30 -18.07
C GLN A 53 19.28 -18.97 -17.32
N GLU A 54 19.02 -17.82 -17.95
CA GLU A 54 19.08 -16.50 -17.34
C GLU A 54 18.11 -16.42 -16.13
N VAL A 55 16.87 -16.82 -16.32
CA VAL A 55 15.85 -16.81 -15.25
C VAL A 55 16.24 -17.77 -14.11
N ARG A 56 16.68 -19.00 -14.42
CA ARG A 56 17.14 -19.97 -13.40
C ARG A 56 18.29 -19.43 -12.58
N ALA A 57 19.25 -18.76 -13.21
CA ALA A 57 20.38 -18.15 -12.50
C ALA A 57 19.94 -17.11 -11.46
N LEU A 58 18.86 -16.36 -11.74
CA LEU A 58 18.32 -15.35 -10.83
C LEU A 58 17.43 -15.90 -9.73
N ILE A 59 16.52 -16.84 -10.07
CA ILE A 59 15.58 -17.38 -9.08
C ILE A 59 16.25 -18.42 -8.19
N GLY A 60 17.30 -19.13 -8.67
CA GLY A 60 18.04 -20.13 -7.93
C GLY A 60 17.16 -21.32 -7.50
N GLU A 61 17.46 -21.86 -6.31
CA GLU A 61 16.67 -22.92 -5.66
C GLU A 61 15.43 -22.39 -4.91
N ALA A 62 15.07 -21.12 -5.11
CA ALA A 62 13.90 -20.53 -4.46
C ALA A 62 12.62 -21.32 -4.81
N PRO A 63 11.63 -21.37 -3.92
CA PRO A 63 10.37 -22.06 -4.20
C PRO A 63 9.72 -21.58 -5.49
N HIS A 64 9.19 -22.51 -6.28
CA HIS A 64 8.45 -22.21 -7.50
C HIS A 64 6.92 -22.18 -7.27
N ARG A 65 6.50 -21.81 -6.05
CA ARG A 65 5.09 -21.64 -5.72
C ARG A 65 4.58 -20.30 -6.26
N ARG A 66 3.30 -20.23 -6.59
CA ARG A 66 2.68 -19.01 -7.12
C ARG A 66 2.89 -17.79 -6.22
N ASP A 67 2.81 -17.97 -4.93
CA ASP A 67 2.91 -16.89 -3.93
C ASP A 67 4.26 -16.15 -3.91
N VAL A 68 5.29 -16.64 -4.58
CA VAL A 68 6.58 -15.95 -4.76
C VAL A 68 6.79 -15.41 -6.18
N LEU A 69 5.73 -15.33 -6.99
CA LEU A 69 5.81 -14.81 -8.35
C LEU A 69 6.32 -13.37 -8.38
N ILE A 70 5.79 -12.50 -7.49
CA ILE A 70 6.18 -11.09 -7.44
C ILE A 70 7.65 -10.95 -7.04
N GLU A 71 8.14 -11.74 -6.10
CA GLU A 71 9.55 -11.77 -5.71
C GLU A 71 10.46 -12.19 -6.88
N HIS A 72 10.02 -13.13 -7.71
CA HIS A 72 10.78 -13.53 -8.90
C HIS A 72 10.75 -12.44 -9.97
N LEU A 73 9.62 -11.76 -10.17
CA LEU A 73 9.52 -10.61 -11.06
C LEU A 73 10.47 -9.49 -10.61
N HIS A 74 10.57 -9.21 -9.31
CA HIS A 74 11.54 -8.25 -8.77
C HIS A 74 12.98 -8.64 -9.08
N LYS A 75 13.37 -9.91 -8.91
CA LYS A 75 14.73 -10.36 -9.23
C LYS A 75 15.09 -10.13 -10.68
N ILE A 76 14.15 -10.41 -11.60
CA ILE A 76 14.34 -10.18 -13.03
C ILE A 76 14.40 -8.68 -13.33
N ASN A 77 13.46 -7.91 -12.79
CA ASN A 77 13.41 -6.45 -12.99
C ASN A 77 14.65 -5.74 -12.44
N ASP A 78 15.11 -6.12 -11.26
CA ASP A 78 16.32 -5.54 -10.64
C ASP A 78 17.59 -5.88 -11.47
N ALA A 79 17.66 -7.07 -12.09
CA ALA A 79 18.80 -7.49 -12.91
C ALA A 79 18.81 -6.86 -14.31
N TYR A 80 17.63 -6.74 -14.94
CA TYR A 80 17.51 -6.31 -16.34
C TYR A 80 16.87 -4.92 -16.50
N ARG A 81 16.53 -4.23 -15.39
CA ARG A 81 15.90 -2.88 -15.37
C ARG A 81 14.54 -2.82 -16.07
N GLY A 82 13.90 -3.97 -16.22
CA GLY A 82 12.61 -4.18 -16.84
C GLY A 82 12.32 -5.66 -17.02
N LEU A 83 11.10 -5.99 -17.39
CA LEU A 83 10.65 -7.36 -17.61
C LEU A 83 10.52 -7.63 -19.10
N HIS A 84 11.59 -8.16 -19.74
CA HIS A 84 11.50 -8.56 -21.14
C HIS A 84 10.53 -9.72 -21.33
N GLU A 85 9.72 -9.68 -22.39
CA GLU A 85 8.71 -10.71 -22.68
C GLU A 85 9.31 -12.13 -22.68
N ARG A 86 10.53 -12.32 -23.20
CA ARG A 86 11.24 -13.61 -23.20
C ARG A 86 11.45 -14.15 -21.78
N HIS A 87 11.77 -13.27 -20.80
CA HIS A 87 11.97 -13.67 -19.42
C HIS A 87 10.64 -14.03 -18.75
N LEU A 88 9.53 -13.33 -19.07
CA LEU A 88 8.20 -13.69 -18.56
C LEU A 88 7.76 -15.07 -19.07
N VAL A 89 8.04 -15.39 -20.33
CA VAL A 89 7.76 -16.72 -20.91
C VAL A 89 8.61 -17.79 -20.22
N ALA A 90 9.90 -17.50 -19.97
CA ALA A 90 10.80 -18.41 -19.27
C ALA A 90 10.37 -18.62 -17.81
N LEU A 91 10.01 -17.55 -17.10
CA LEU A 91 9.51 -17.61 -15.72
C LEU A 91 8.22 -18.42 -15.62
N ALA A 92 7.27 -18.22 -16.53
CA ALA A 92 6.03 -19.00 -16.60
C ALA A 92 6.31 -20.52 -16.72
N LYS A 93 7.28 -20.87 -17.59
CA LYS A 93 7.73 -22.26 -17.76
C LYS A 93 8.34 -22.83 -16.46
N GLU A 94 9.25 -22.10 -15.81
CA GLU A 94 9.93 -22.53 -14.58
C GLU A 94 8.97 -22.68 -13.42
N MET A 95 8.05 -21.76 -13.24
CA MET A 95 7.04 -21.80 -12.19
C MET A 95 5.85 -22.71 -12.50
N LYS A 96 5.76 -23.25 -13.72
CA LYS A 96 4.63 -24.05 -14.22
C LYS A 96 3.30 -23.30 -14.10
N LEU A 97 3.32 -22.00 -14.35
CA LEU A 97 2.14 -21.13 -14.39
C LEU A 97 1.73 -20.87 -15.85
N PRO A 98 0.44 -20.60 -16.11
CA PRO A 98 0.01 -20.05 -17.39
C PRO A 98 0.76 -18.74 -17.69
N MET A 99 1.19 -18.55 -18.95
CA MET A 99 1.87 -17.30 -19.35
C MET A 99 0.97 -16.07 -19.13
N ALA A 100 -0.34 -16.22 -19.34
CA ALA A 100 -1.30 -15.15 -19.09
C ALA A 100 -1.29 -14.69 -17.62
N ASP A 101 -1.21 -15.63 -16.66
CA ASP A 101 -1.16 -15.31 -15.23
C ASP A 101 0.11 -14.53 -14.86
N VAL A 102 1.27 -14.90 -15.44
CA VAL A 102 2.52 -14.19 -15.20
C VAL A 102 2.47 -12.79 -15.81
N PHE A 103 1.94 -12.67 -17.03
CA PHE A 103 1.84 -11.41 -17.74
C PHE A 103 0.84 -10.45 -17.06
N GLU A 104 -0.32 -10.93 -16.63
CA GLU A 104 -1.31 -10.10 -15.94
C GLU A 104 -0.77 -9.55 -14.60
N VAL A 105 0.03 -10.33 -13.87
CA VAL A 105 0.68 -9.86 -12.64
C VAL A 105 1.78 -8.85 -12.97
N ALA A 106 2.62 -9.13 -13.97
CA ALA A 106 3.70 -8.25 -14.39
C ALA A 106 3.20 -6.87 -14.87
N THR A 107 2.03 -6.81 -15.51
CA THR A 107 1.45 -5.55 -16.04
C THR A 107 0.54 -4.82 -15.07
N PHE A 108 0.17 -5.44 -13.96
CA PHE A 108 -0.71 -4.85 -12.95
C PHE A 108 0.04 -3.85 -12.05
N TYR A 109 1.29 -4.13 -11.70
CA TYR A 109 2.06 -3.37 -10.73
C TYR A 109 2.91 -2.29 -11.41
N HIS A 110 2.81 -1.04 -10.96
CA HIS A 110 3.47 0.14 -11.53
C HIS A 110 5.00 0.10 -11.47
N HIS A 111 5.56 -0.69 -10.54
CA HIS A 111 7.00 -0.86 -10.43
C HIS A 111 7.60 -1.57 -11.64
N PHE A 112 6.84 -2.47 -12.26
CA PHE A 112 7.29 -3.29 -13.37
C PHE A 112 6.97 -2.64 -14.71
N GLU A 113 7.95 -2.67 -15.61
CA GLU A 113 7.77 -2.30 -16.99
C GLU A 113 8.01 -3.53 -17.87
N VAL A 114 7.00 -3.91 -18.65
CA VAL A 114 7.13 -5.01 -19.61
C VAL A 114 7.69 -4.46 -20.90
N LEU A 115 8.85 -4.98 -21.29
CA LEU A 115 9.61 -4.58 -22.48
C LEU A 115 9.50 -5.66 -23.56
N ARG A 116 9.35 -5.25 -24.83
CA ARG A 116 9.55 -6.16 -25.96
C ARG A 116 11.00 -6.60 -26.02
N ASP A 117 11.27 -7.75 -26.63
CA ASP A 117 12.65 -8.26 -26.71
C ASP A 117 13.59 -7.36 -27.54
N THR A 118 13.03 -6.48 -28.35
CA THR A 118 13.76 -5.48 -29.15
C THR A 118 14.01 -4.17 -28.41
N ASP A 119 13.34 -3.95 -27.29
CA ASP A 119 13.42 -2.71 -26.54
C ASP A 119 14.65 -2.72 -25.63
N THR A 120 15.24 -1.56 -25.44
CA THR A 120 16.36 -1.38 -24.50
C THR A 120 15.85 -0.70 -23.24
N ALA A 121 16.10 -1.32 -22.10
CA ALA A 121 15.80 -0.72 -20.82
C ALA A 121 16.66 0.55 -20.60
N PRO A 122 16.12 1.63 -20.02
CA PRO A 122 16.90 2.83 -19.70
C PRO A 122 18.02 2.48 -18.70
N GLY A 123 19.18 3.10 -18.84
CA GLY A 123 20.31 2.92 -17.93
C GLY A 123 19.99 3.31 -16.50
N LEU A 124 19.16 4.35 -16.33
CA LEU A 124 18.69 4.81 -15.04
C LEU A 124 17.29 5.42 -15.16
N THR A 125 16.46 5.22 -14.16
CA THR A 125 15.15 5.90 -14.05
C THR A 125 15.14 6.81 -12.84
N VAL A 126 14.79 8.09 -13.07
CA VAL A 126 14.48 9.08 -12.03
C VAL A 126 12.96 9.23 -11.94
N ARG A 127 12.42 9.00 -10.77
CA ARG A 127 10.99 9.15 -10.46
C ARG A 127 10.77 10.43 -9.68
N VAL A 128 9.97 11.36 -10.19
CA VAL A 128 9.58 12.59 -9.48
C VAL A 128 8.19 12.37 -8.88
N CYS A 129 8.09 12.50 -7.56
CA CYS A 129 6.82 12.37 -6.87
C CYS A 129 5.88 13.53 -7.27
N ASP A 130 4.66 13.21 -7.74
CA ASP A 130 3.61 14.14 -8.13
C ASP A 130 2.46 14.23 -7.11
N GLY A 131 2.60 13.56 -5.97
CA GLY A 131 1.64 13.65 -4.87
C GLY A 131 1.49 15.08 -4.35
N LEU A 132 0.32 15.41 -3.76
CA LEU A 132 -0.10 16.77 -3.40
C LEU A 132 0.98 17.59 -2.68
N SER A 133 1.63 17.04 -1.65
CA SER A 133 2.65 17.77 -0.90
C SER A 133 3.87 18.13 -1.77
N CYS A 134 4.25 17.26 -2.70
CA CYS A 134 5.33 17.52 -3.64
C CYS A 134 4.91 18.52 -4.72
N GLU A 135 3.67 18.46 -5.21
CA GLU A 135 3.13 19.47 -6.14
C GLU A 135 3.12 20.87 -5.51
N LEU A 136 2.64 20.99 -4.27
CA LEU A 136 2.69 22.25 -3.49
C LEU A 136 4.12 22.77 -3.31
N ALA A 137 5.12 21.89 -3.26
CA ALA A 137 6.52 22.23 -3.10
C ALA A 137 7.29 22.41 -4.43
N GLY A 138 6.60 22.34 -5.59
CA GLY A 138 7.19 22.64 -6.90
C GLY A 138 7.66 21.42 -7.70
N ALA A 139 7.17 20.21 -7.45
CA ALA A 139 7.52 19.00 -8.21
C ALA A 139 7.29 19.15 -9.73
N LYS A 140 6.28 19.93 -10.13
CA LYS A 140 6.02 20.21 -11.55
C LYS A 140 7.22 20.87 -12.24
N GLN A 141 7.89 21.80 -11.56
CA GLN A 141 9.10 22.45 -12.09
C GLN A 141 10.27 21.45 -12.23
N LEU A 142 10.37 20.47 -11.33
CA LEU A 142 11.34 19.38 -11.46
C LEU A 142 11.08 18.57 -12.73
N MET A 143 9.83 18.15 -12.96
CA MET A 143 9.43 17.39 -14.15
C MET A 143 9.72 18.14 -15.44
N GLU A 144 9.56 19.46 -15.47
CA GLU A 144 9.82 20.29 -16.66
C GLU A 144 11.32 20.47 -16.94
N ARG A 145 12.16 20.62 -15.89
CA ARG A 145 13.59 20.96 -16.01
C ARG A 145 14.52 19.75 -16.13
N LEU A 146 14.23 18.66 -15.42
CA LEU A 146 15.11 17.50 -15.35
C LEU A 146 15.38 16.83 -16.71
N PRO A 147 14.39 16.63 -17.62
CA PRO A 147 14.65 16.04 -18.91
C PRO A 147 15.68 16.83 -19.75
N THR A 148 15.61 18.16 -19.70
CA THR A 148 16.58 19.02 -20.40
C THR A 148 17.95 18.96 -19.75
N LEU A 149 18.04 18.93 -18.42
CA LEU A 149 19.29 18.91 -17.68
C LEU A 149 20.02 17.56 -17.80
N LEU A 150 19.27 16.47 -17.86
CA LEU A 150 19.78 15.08 -17.93
C LEU A 150 19.79 14.52 -19.37
N GLY A 151 19.35 15.29 -20.36
CA GLY A 151 18.95 14.87 -21.71
C GLY A 151 20.05 14.28 -22.62
N HIS A 152 21.25 14.05 -22.14
CA HIS A 152 22.35 13.39 -22.88
C HIS A 152 22.82 12.09 -22.21
N ALA A 153 22.20 11.73 -21.08
CA ALA A 153 22.47 10.50 -20.36
C ALA A 153 21.38 9.48 -20.71
N ASP A 154 21.68 8.20 -20.64
CA ASP A 154 20.71 7.11 -20.70
C ASP A 154 19.86 7.09 -19.42
N VAL A 155 19.17 8.24 -19.16
CA VAL A 155 18.37 8.50 -17.99
C VAL A 155 16.95 8.85 -18.40
N ARG A 156 16.00 8.09 -17.88
CA ARG A 156 14.57 8.35 -18.05
C ARG A 156 14.02 9.09 -16.82
N VAL A 157 13.29 10.19 -17.04
CA VAL A 157 12.57 10.92 -15.99
C VAL A 157 11.07 10.69 -16.14
N ILE A 158 10.42 10.21 -15.08
CA ILE A 158 8.98 9.94 -15.07
C ILE A 158 8.33 10.48 -13.80
N ALA A 159 7.03 10.77 -13.87
CA ALA A 159 6.21 11.00 -12.68
C ALA A 159 6.03 9.69 -11.90
N ALA A 160 5.84 9.80 -10.60
CA ALA A 160 5.54 8.68 -9.73
C ALA A 160 4.54 9.10 -8.65
N PRO A 161 3.65 8.20 -8.22
CA PRO A 161 2.75 8.47 -7.11
C PRO A 161 3.53 8.72 -5.81
N CYS A 162 2.81 9.03 -4.74
CA CYS A 162 3.44 9.39 -3.46
C CYS A 162 4.44 8.34 -2.98
N VAL A 163 5.70 8.75 -2.80
CA VAL A 163 6.80 7.89 -2.32
C VAL A 163 6.92 7.86 -0.79
N GLY A 164 5.91 8.39 -0.06
CA GLY A 164 5.85 8.33 1.40
C GLY A 164 6.88 9.19 2.13
N ARG A 165 7.27 10.35 1.53
CA ARG A 165 8.25 11.31 2.10
C ARG A 165 7.74 12.75 2.02
N CYS A 166 6.46 12.96 2.32
CA CYS A 166 5.79 14.26 2.13
C CYS A 166 6.38 15.38 3.00
N GLU A 167 7.00 15.05 4.13
CA GLU A 167 7.73 16.00 4.99
C GLU A 167 9.04 16.49 4.37
N GLN A 168 9.52 15.82 3.33
CA GLN A 168 10.75 16.14 2.60
C GLN A 168 10.47 16.71 1.21
N ALA A 169 9.23 17.11 0.95
CA ALA A 169 8.79 17.60 -0.35
C ALA A 169 9.59 18.82 -0.84
N PRO A 170 9.84 18.95 -2.16
CA PRO A 170 9.55 17.97 -3.20
C PRO A 170 10.59 16.83 -3.19
N VAL A 171 10.17 15.64 -3.66
CA VAL A 171 11.03 14.45 -3.64
C VAL A 171 11.18 13.87 -5.05
N ALA A 172 12.43 13.53 -5.40
CA ALA A 172 12.73 12.69 -6.54
C ALA A 172 13.45 11.42 -6.08
N VAL A 173 13.28 10.31 -6.78
CA VAL A 173 13.94 9.04 -6.47
C VAL A 173 14.85 8.66 -7.63
N VAL A 174 16.14 8.62 -7.39
CA VAL A 174 17.16 8.19 -8.36
C VAL A 174 17.36 6.68 -8.18
N HIS A 175 16.77 5.88 -9.05
CA HIS A 175 16.64 4.43 -8.92
C HIS A 175 15.94 4.03 -7.61
N GLN A 176 16.68 3.80 -6.51
CA GLN A 176 16.17 3.48 -5.17
C GLN A 176 16.51 4.56 -4.12
N ASN A 177 17.28 5.58 -4.50
CA ASN A 177 17.73 6.62 -3.59
C ASN A 177 16.79 7.83 -3.59
N PRO A 178 16.07 8.14 -2.50
CA PRO A 178 15.24 9.32 -2.38
C PRO A 178 16.10 10.58 -2.16
N VAL A 179 15.93 11.58 -3.02
CA VAL A 179 16.50 12.92 -2.89
C VAL A 179 15.46 13.82 -2.26
N ALA A 180 15.70 14.17 -0.99
CA ALA A 180 14.83 15.06 -0.23
C ALA A 180 15.03 16.53 -0.63
N HIS A 181 13.95 17.35 -0.54
CA HIS A 181 13.97 18.77 -0.91
C HIS A 181 14.60 18.97 -2.29
N ALA A 182 14.21 18.11 -3.23
CA ALA A 182 14.84 17.95 -4.52
C ALA A 182 14.84 19.24 -5.33
N THR A 183 16.02 19.62 -5.83
CA THR A 183 16.18 20.62 -6.88
C THR A 183 16.71 19.93 -8.14
N PRO A 184 16.55 20.50 -9.34
CA PRO A 184 17.12 19.90 -10.54
C PRO A 184 18.62 19.62 -10.41
N GLU A 185 19.34 20.50 -9.74
CA GLU A 185 20.79 20.42 -9.54
C GLU A 185 21.16 19.26 -8.59
N LEU A 186 20.44 19.10 -7.45
CA LEU A 186 20.66 17.99 -6.50
C LEU A 186 20.37 16.63 -7.16
N VAL A 187 19.30 16.55 -7.94
CA VAL A 187 18.96 15.31 -8.64
C VAL A 187 20.00 14.97 -9.70
N ALA A 188 20.46 15.97 -10.49
CA ALA A 188 21.51 15.78 -11.47
C ALA A 188 22.85 15.36 -10.81
N GLU A 189 23.20 15.92 -9.66
CA GLU A 189 24.37 15.53 -8.90
C GLU A 189 24.28 14.07 -8.44
N ALA A 190 23.13 13.63 -7.89
CA ALA A 190 22.90 12.24 -7.50
C ALA A 190 23.02 11.27 -8.69
N VAL A 191 22.47 11.65 -9.85
CA VAL A 191 22.61 10.88 -11.09
C VAL A 191 24.08 10.77 -11.53
N HIS A 192 24.82 11.87 -11.56
CA HIS A 192 26.22 11.85 -11.95
C HIS A 192 27.12 11.06 -11.00
N ARG A 193 26.82 11.08 -9.71
CA ARG A 193 27.55 10.28 -8.70
C ARG A 193 27.15 8.83 -8.66
N GLN A 194 26.12 8.43 -9.40
CA GLN A 194 25.51 7.09 -9.32
C GLN A 194 25.05 6.77 -7.87
N ASP A 195 24.52 7.75 -7.18
CA ASP A 195 23.94 7.60 -5.84
C ASP A 195 22.54 6.98 -5.98
N ILE A 196 22.51 5.66 -6.26
CA ILE A 196 21.29 4.92 -6.64
C ILE A 196 20.68 4.11 -5.49
N HIS A 197 21.36 4.05 -4.35
CA HIS A 197 20.87 3.34 -3.16
C HIS A 197 20.69 4.31 -1.99
N PRO A 198 19.66 4.12 -1.15
CA PRO A 198 19.49 4.94 0.03
C PRO A 198 20.67 4.81 0.99
N ALA A 199 21.04 5.92 1.64
CA ALA A 199 22.04 5.88 2.70
C ALA A 199 21.57 4.98 3.85
N PRO A 200 22.50 4.24 4.51
CA PRO A 200 22.15 3.46 5.69
C PRO A 200 21.56 4.34 6.78
N THR A 201 20.43 3.93 7.35
CA THR A 201 19.77 4.64 8.44
C THR A 201 20.20 4.03 9.77
N ALA A 202 20.66 4.86 10.71
CA ALA A 202 20.90 4.43 12.08
C ALA A 202 19.55 4.19 12.78
N TYR A 203 19.38 3.03 13.39
CA TYR A 203 18.16 2.65 14.11
C TYR A 203 18.51 2.02 15.45
N VAL A 204 17.53 1.88 16.34
CA VAL A 204 17.66 1.14 17.60
C VAL A 204 17.82 -0.33 17.25
N ASP A 205 19.04 -0.85 17.33
CA ASP A 205 19.36 -2.25 17.02
C ASP A 205 18.89 -3.21 18.12
N TYR A 206 19.09 -4.50 17.90
CA TYR A 206 18.65 -5.54 18.85
C TYR A 206 19.23 -5.36 20.25
N ASP A 207 20.53 -5.03 20.38
CA ASP A 207 21.19 -4.89 21.67
C ASP A 207 20.71 -3.67 22.43
N ALA A 208 20.59 -2.54 21.77
CA ALA A 208 20.04 -1.32 22.35
C ALA A 208 18.59 -1.55 22.78
N TYR A 209 17.77 -2.20 21.94
CA TYR A 209 16.38 -2.49 22.26
C TYR A 209 16.23 -3.44 23.47
N VAL A 210 17.03 -4.49 23.56
CA VAL A 210 17.04 -5.42 24.71
C VAL A 210 17.52 -4.72 25.99
N ALA A 211 18.52 -3.83 25.89
CA ALA A 211 19.00 -3.05 27.05
C ALA A 211 17.92 -2.17 27.66
N GLU A 212 16.93 -1.73 26.87
CA GLU A 212 15.74 -1.00 27.31
C GLU A 212 14.58 -1.91 27.76
N GLY A 213 14.84 -3.20 27.97
CA GLY A 213 13.85 -4.21 28.37
C GLY A 213 12.97 -4.73 27.23
N GLY A 214 13.41 -4.58 26.00
CA GLY A 214 12.76 -5.13 24.81
C GLY A 214 12.72 -6.64 24.80
N TYR A 215 11.69 -7.22 24.17
CA TYR A 215 11.39 -8.64 24.05
C TYR A 215 11.11 -9.39 25.37
N ARG A 216 11.14 -8.70 26.52
CA ARG A 216 10.83 -9.29 27.82
C ARG A 216 9.40 -9.82 27.87
N LEU A 217 8.43 -9.05 27.38
CA LEU A 217 7.03 -9.45 27.36
C LEU A 217 6.79 -10.72 26.55
N VAL A 218 7.44 -10.85 25.38
CA VAL A 218 7.36 -12.07 24.56
C VAL A 218 7.94 -13.26 25.30
N ALA A 219 9.11 -13.11 25.97
CA ALA A 219 9.74 -14.17 26.75
C ALA A 219 8.85 -14.59 27.93
N GLU A 220 8.25 -13.65 28.66
CA GLU A 220 7.31 -13.89 29.77
C GLU A 220 6.05 -14.66 29.32
N LEU A 221 5.53 -14.34 28.11
CA LEU A 221 4.40 -15.05 27.51
C LEU A 221 4.77 -16.51 27.20
N HIS A 222 5.93 -16.75 26.57
CA HIS A 222 6.40 -18.10 26.27
C HIS A 222 6.72 -18.93 27.53
N ALA A 223 7.21 -18.29 28.60
CA ALA A 223 7.45 -18.92 29.89
C ALA A 223 6.16 -19.14 30.72
N GLY A 224 4.99 -18.66 30.25
CA GLY A 224 3.72 -18.74 30.98
C GLY A 224 3.62 -17.80 32.18
N GLN A 225 4.56 -16.87 32.33
CA GLN A 225 4.58 -15.85 33.40
C GLN A 225 3.57 -14.74 33.11
N ALA A 226 3.45 -14.31 31.86
CA ALA A 226 2.38 -13.47 31.39
C ALA A 226 1.24 -14.33 30.80
N LYS A 227 -0.01 -13.90 31.02
CA LYS A 227 -1.20 -14.62 30.52
C LYS A 227 -1.72 -13.99 29.23
N ALA A 228 -1.89 -14.78 28.18
CA ALA A 228 -2.44 -14.31 26.91
C ALA A 228 -3.80 -13.61 27.05
N GLU A 229 -4.68 -14.10 27.96
CA GLU A 229 -5.97 -13.45 28.21
C GLU A 229 -5.84 -12.08 28.88
N ALA A 230 -4.86 -11.91 29.76
CA ALA A 230 -4.60 -10.60 30.39
C ALA A 230 -4.11 -9.57 29.35
N VAL A 231 -3.26 -10.01 28.41
CA VAL A 231 -2.83 -9.16 27.30
C VAL A 231 -4.00 -8.78 26.40
N LEU A 232 -4.84 -9.73 26.05
CA LEU A 232 -6.03 -9.48 25.21
C LEU A 232 -6.99 -8.50 25.89
N THR A 233 -7.26 -8.67 27.18
CA THR A 233 -8.07 -7.73 27.98
C THR A 233 -7.44 -6.33 28.00
N ALA A 234 -6.13 -6.23 28.22
CA ALA A 234 -5.43 -4.94 28.17
C ALA A 234 -5.55 -4.24 26.80
N MET A 235 -5.50 -5.00 25.72
CA MET A 235 -5.71 -4.47 24.37
C MET A 235 -7.15 -4.01 24.13
N GLU A 236 -8.15 -4.72 24.65
CA GLU A 236 -9.56 -4.31 24.60
C GLU A 236 -9.80 -3.04 25.42
N ASP A 237 -9.34 -3.02 26.66
CA ASP A 237 -9.54 -1.91 27.62
C ASP A 237 -8.75 -0.63 27.20
N SER A 238 -7.67 -0.77 26.42
CA SER A 238 -6.90 0.37 25.93
C SER A 238 -7.68 1.25 24.95
N GLY A 239 -8.71 0.69 24.33
CA GLY A 239 -9.44 1.36 23.25
C GLY A 239 -8.63 1.55 21.97
N LEU A 240 -7.47 0.90 21.81
CA LEU A 240 -6.67 1.00 20.58
C LEU A 240 -7.48 0.51 19.37
N ARG A 241 -7.61 1.37 18.39
CA ARG A 241 -8.24 1.06 17.09
C ARG A 241 -7.15 0.88 16.03
N GLY A 242 -7.47 0.18 14.95
CA GLY A 242 -6.56 0.00 13.81
C GLY A 242 -6.15 1.34 13.20
N LEU A 243 -4.85 1.64 13.19
CA LEU A 243 -4.29 2.94 12.80
C LEU A 243 -3.97 3.03 11.29
N GLY A 244 -4.33 2.02 10.52
CA GLY A 244 -4.21 2.03 9.04
C GLY A 244 -5.36 2.73 8.30
N GLY A 245 -6.40 3.21 9.01
CA GLY A 245 -7.49 3.98 8.41
C GLY A 245 -8.90 3.54 8.79
N ALA A 246 -9.20 2.24 8.80
CA ALA A 246 -10.54 1.72 9.06
C ALA A 246 -10.99 1.82 10.53
N GLY A 247 -10.05 1.91 11.48
CA GLY A 247 -10.35 2.15 12.88
C GLY A 247 -11.11 1.04 13.61
N PHE A 248 -11.01 -0.22 13.17
CA PHE A 248 -11.63 -1.33 13.89
C PHE A 248 -10.89 -1.60 15.22
N PRO A 249 -11.59 -1.88 16.34
CA PRO A 249 -10.95 -2.12 17.64
C PRO A 249 -9.95 -3.30 17.59
N ALA A 250 -8.68 -3.05 17.94
CA ALA A 250 -7.60 -4.02 17.79
C ALA A 250 -7.79 -5.27 18.65
N GLY A 251 -8.09 -5.11 19.94
CA GLY A 251 -8.33 -6.24 20.85
C GLY A 251 -9.50 -7.12 20.41
N ARG A 252 -10.60 -6.52 19.92
CA ARG A 252 -11.75 -7.25 19.37
C ARG A 252 -11.36 -8.05 18.11
N LYS A 253 -10.51 -7.48 17.22
CA LYS A 253 -10.01 -8.20 16.04
C LYS A 253 -9.22 -9.44 16.48
N TRP A 254 -8.37 -9.33 17.52
CA TRP A 254 -7.63 -10.47 18.05
C TRP A 254 -8.54 -11.57 18.56
N ARG A 255 -9.59 -11.22 19.33
CA ARG A 255 -10.55 -12.18 19.86
C ARG A 255 -11.27 -12.92 18.73
N ILE A 256 -11.77 -12.20 17.74
CA ILE A 256 -12.46 -12.80 16.57
C ILE A 256 -11.57 -13.82 15.85
N VAL A 257 -10.30 -13.49 15.60
CA VAL A 257 -9.39 -14.40 14.88
C VAL A 257 -8.97 -15.57 15.77
N ARG A 258 -8.77 -15.34 17.07
CA ARG A 258 -8.42 -16.40 18.03
C ARG A 258 -9.49 -17.48 18.14
N GLU A 259 -10.74 -17.14 17.94
CA GLU A 259 -11.87 -18.08 17.94
C GLU A 259 -11.97 -18.92 16.65
N GLN A 260 -11.24 -18.56 15.60
CA GLN A 260 -11.25 -19.30 14.34
C GLN A 260 -10.39 -20.59 14.43
N PRO A 261 -10.63 -21.60 13.57
CA PRO A 261 -9.83 -22.81 13.56
C PRO A 261 -8.37 -22.54 13.14
N THR A 262 -7.46 -23.35 13.65
CA THR A 262 -6.04 -23.36 13.23
C THR A 262 -5.86 -24.14 11.92
N PRO A 263 -4.77 -23.90 11.13
CA PRO A 263 -3.74 -22.87 11.35
C PRO A 263 -4.28 -21.45 11.07
N ARG A 264 -3.84 -20.46 11.88
CA ARG A 264 -4.13 -19.04 11.71
C ARG A 264 -2.90 -18.33 11.21
N LEU A 265 -3.10 -17.34 10.36
CA LEU A 265 -2.01 -16.57 9.76
C LEU A 265 -2.11 -15.10 10.18
N MET A 266 -0.99 -14.37 10.04
CA MET A 266 -0.95 -12.92 10.22
C MET A 266 -0.42 -12.27 8.95
N ALA A 267 -1.08 -11.18 8.54
CA ALA A 267 -0.62 -10.28 7.52
C ALA A 267 -0.35 -8.91 8.14
N VAL A 268 0.87 -8.41 8.02
CA VAL A 268 1.25 -7.08 8.51
C VAL A 268 1.30 -6.13 7.34
N ASN A 269 0.51 -5.09 7.42
CA ASN A 269 0.36 -4.09 6.37
C ASN A 269 1.34 -2.93 6.61
N ILE A 270 2.36 -2.84 5.75
CA ILE A 270 3.27 -1.69 5.63
C ILE A 270 3.22 -1.16 4.19
N ASP A 271 2.04 -1.25 3.56
CA ASP A 271 1.77 -0.62 2.27
C ASP A 271 1.20 0.78 2.49
N GLU A 272 2.04 1.66 3.02
CA GLU A 272 1.71 3.04 3.38
C GLU A 272 1.68 3.94 2.13
N GLY A 273 0.73 3.67 1.22
CA GLY A 273 0.63 4.33 -0.09
C GLY A 273 -0.23 5.59 -0.13
N GLU A 274 -1.00 5.90 0.93
CA GLU A 274 -1.89 7.08 0.99
C GLU A 274 -1.10 8.39 0.89
N PRO A 275 -1.37 9.27 -0.10
CA PRO A 275 -0.71 10.56 -0.20
C PRO A 275 -0.85 11.39 1.08
N GLY A 276 0.28 11.83 1.61
CA GLY A 276 0.37 12.54 2.90
C GLY A 276 0.75 11.65 4.08
N THR A 277 0.73 10.31 3.94
CA THR A 277 1.05 9.37 5.02
C THR A 277 2.51 8.91 4.96
N PHE A 278 3.22 8.93 6.11
CA PHE A 278 4.63 8.49 6.24
C PHE A 278 5.01 8.15 7.70
N LYS A 279 4.04 7.89 8.55
CA LYS A 279 4.25 7.58 9.97
C LYS A 279 4.90 6.21 10.20
N ASP A 280 4.46 5.20 9.43
CA ASP A 280 4.96 3.83 9.54
C ASP A 280 6.43 3.78 9.11
N ARG A 281 6.79 4.44 8.00
CA ARG A 281 8.18 4.61 7.59
C ARG A 281 9.02 5.25 8.70
N THR A 282 8.54 6.34 9.29
CA THR A 282 9.28 7.10 10.30
C THR A 282 9.61 6.25 11.53
N TYR A 283 8.67 5.45 11.99
CA TYR A 283 8.91 4.53 13.11
C TYR A 283 9.79 3.34 12.72
N LEU A 284 9.57 2.78 11.53
CA LEU A 284 10.36 1.65 11.05
C LEU A 284 11.84 2.01 10.84
N GLU A 285 12.12 3.21 10.34
CA GLU A 285 13.49 3.73 10.19
C GLU A 285 14.19 3.94 11.55
N ARG A 286 13.45 4.11 12.66
CA ARG A 286 14.01 4.43 13.98
C ARG A 286 14.06 3.27 14.94
N ASP A 287 12.96 2.51 15.07
CA ASP A 287 12.80 1.47 16.09
C ASP A 287 12.00 0.27 15.54
N PRO A 288 12.62 -0.53 14.65
CA PRO A 288 11.96 -1.70 14.07
C PRO A 288 11.64 -2.80 15.09
N HIS A 289 12.46 -2.93 16.13
CA HIS A 289 12.32 -4.00 17.11
C HIS A 289 11.08 -3.84 17.99
N ARG A 290 10.63 -2.61 18.25
CA ARG A 290 9.39 -2.34 18.97
C ARG A 290 8.16 -2.85 18.24
N PHE A 291 8.11 -2.63 16.93
CA PHE A 291 7.10 -3.21 16.06
C PHE A 291 7.17 -4.74 16.06
N LEU A 292 8.38 -5.32 15.91
CA LEU A 292 8.58 -6.77 15.90
C LEU A 292 8.15 -7.42 17.21
N GLU A 293 8.42 -6.79 18.37
CA GLU A 293 7.91 -7.28 19.66
C GLU A 293 6.38 -7.27 19.71
N GLY A 294 5.75 -6.16 19.31
CA GLY A 294 4.28 -6.07 19.28
C GLY A 294 3.64 -7.11 18.35
N MET A 295 4.25 -7.35 17.20
CA MET A 295 3.85 -8.38 16.25
C MET A 295 3.94 -9.79 16.87
N LEU A 296 5.02 -10.10 17.57
CA LEU A 296 5.20 -11.40 18.24
C LEU A 296 4.27 -11.59 19.42
N VAL A 297 3.99 -10.54 20.19
CA VAL A 297 2.97 -10.57 21.27
C VAL A 297 1.60 -10.90 20.69
N ALA A 298 1.20 -10.21 19.61
CA ALA A 298 -0.06 -10.48 18.92
C ALA A 298 -0.12 -11.92 18.37
N ALA A 299 0.98 -12.38 17.77
CA ALA A 299 1.08 -13.74 17.24
C ALA A 299 0.92 -14.80 18.32
N HIS A 300 1.58 -14.63 19.48
CA HIS A 300 1.47 -15.55 20.59
C HIS A 300 0.05 -15.57 21.18
N VAL A 301 -0.53 -14.41 21.44
CA VAL A 301 -1.86 -14.28 22.06
C VAL A 301 -2.96 -14.86 21.18
N VAL A 302 -2.88 -14.64 19.87
CA VAL A 302 -3.90 -15.12 18.90
C VAL A 302 -3.63 -16.57 18.46
N GLY A 303 -2.40 -17.06 18.63
CA GLY A 303 -1.98 -18.40 18.18
C GLY A 303 -1.77 -18.44 16.66
N ILE A 304 -0.85 -17.62 16.17
CA ILE A 304 -0.49 -17.49 14.76
C ILE A 304 0.63 -18.45 14.40
N ASP A 305 0.47 -19.19 13.32
CA ASP A 305 1.43 -20.18 12.82
C ASP A 305 2.48 -19.57 11.87
N ALA A 306 2.08 -18.57 11.09
CA ALA A 306 3.00 -17.86 10.20
C ALA A 306 2.59 -16.39 9.99
N ILE A 307 3.60 -15.54 9.78
CA ILE A 307 3.48 -14.09 9.62
C ILE A 307 4.02 -13.69 8.25
N TYR A 308 3.28 -12.86 7.54
CA TYR A 308 3.67 -12.26 6.27
C TYR A 308 3.71 -10.74 6.45
N ILE A 309 4.89 -10.14 6.39
CA ILE A 309 5.09 -8.69 6.48
C ILE A 309 5.13 -8.14 5.05
N TYR A 310 4.12 -7.38 4.66
CA TYR A 310 4.03 -6.78 3.34
C TYR A 310 4.53 -5.33 3.40
N LEU A 311 5.67 -5.07 2.77
CA LEU A 311 6.32 -3.75 2.73
C LEU A 311 6.27 -3.20 1.31
N ARG A 312 5.76 -1.97 1.15
CA ARG A 312 5.74 -1.30 -0.16
C ARG A 312 7.14 -1.16 -0.75
N ASP A 313 7.25 -1.21 -2.08
CA ASP A 313 8.54 -1.21 -2.77
C ASP A 313 9.33 0.09 -2.55
N GLU A 314 8.68 1.24 -2.51
CA GLU A 314 9.30 2.55 -2.42
C GLU A 314 10.09 2.78 -1.10
N TYR A 315 9.89 1.90 -0.12
CA TYR A 315 10.59 1.96 1.16
C TYR A 315 11.89 1.13 1.18
N HIS A 316 12.75 1.34 0.18
CA HIS A 316 14.01 0.58 0.03
C HIS A 316 14.90 0.61 1.28
N GLY A 317 15.07 1.78 1.92
CA GLY A 317 15.82 1.92 3.17
C GLY A 317 15.21 1.10 4.30
N CYS A 318 13.89 1.18 4.47
CA CYS A 318 13.15 0.39 5.47
C CYS A 318 13.29 -1.12 5.25
N ARG A 319 13.32 -1.56 3.97
CA ARG A 319 13.53 -2.98 3.64
C ARG A 319 14.88 -3.47 4.16
N GLY A 320 15.94 -2.66 3.99
CA GLY A 320 17.26 -2.98 4.54
C GLY A 320 17.26 -3.09 6.06
N VAL A 321 16.69 -2.09 6.74
CA VAL A 321 16.55 -2.07 8.21
C VAL A 321 15.77 -3.27 8.71
N LEU A 322 14.61 -3.55 8.12
CA LEU A 322 13.74 -4.65 8.54
C LEU A 322 14.37 -6.03 8.28
N THR A 323 15.09 -6.19 7.16
CA THR A 323 15.83 -7.42 6.87
C THR A 323 16.90 -7.69 7.93
N GLN A 324 17.66 -6.67 8.33
CA GLN A 324 18.68 -6.78 9.37
C GLN A 324 18.05 -7.07 10.74
N ALA A 325 16.99 -6.34 11.11
CA ALA A 325 16.30 -6.54 12.38
C ALA A 325 15.69 -7.94 12.50
N LEU A 326 15.11 -8.47 11.42
CA LEU A 326 14.59 -9.85 11.37
C LEU A 326 15.71 -10.88 11.52
N ALA A 327 16.85 -10.68 10.85
CA ALA A 327 18.01 -11.57 10.97
C ALA A 327 18.57 -11.58 12.41
N GLN A 328 18.68 -10.40 13.05
CA GLN A 328 19.07 -10.29 14.45
C GLN A 328 18.08 -11.02 15.38
N LEU A 329 16.79 -10.82 15.18
CA LEU A 329 15.75 -11.50 15.95
C LEU A 329 15.82 -13.02 15.78
N GLN A 330 15.91 -13.52 14.55
CA GLN A 330 15.96 -14.97 14.24
C GLN A 330 17.17 -15.67 14.86
N THR A 331 18.32 -14.98 14.95
CA THR A 331 19.55 -15.56 15.49
C THR A 331 19.65 -15.47 17.01
N ARG A 332 18.91 -14.55 17.64
CA ARG A 332 19.12 -14.18 19.06
C ARG A 332 17.90 -14.43 19.97
N ALA A 333 16.72 -14.72 19.40
CA ALA A 333 15.54 -15.04 20.19
C ALA A 333 15.76 -16.33 21.01
N SER A 334 15.45 -16.27 22.31
CA SER A 334 15.55 -17.41 23.24
C SER A 334 14.26 -18.23 23.35
N TYR A 335 13.28 -17.94 22.51
CA TYR A 335 11.95 -18.56 22.45
C TYR A 335 11.60 -18.94 21.00
N PRO A 336 10.66 -19.87 20.78
CA PRO A 336 10.25 -20.25 19.44
C PRO A 336 9.64 -19.07 18.69
N LEU A 337 10.04 -18.89 17.44
CA LEU A 337 9.45 -17.91 16.54
C LEU A 337 8.49 -18.60 15.56
N PRO A 338 7.34 -17.99 15.23
CA PRO A 338 6.56 -18.41 14.08
C PRO A 338 7.39 -18.21 12.79
N ARG A 339 6.98 -18.85 11.71
CA ARG A 339 7.58 -18.55 10.40
C ARG A 339 7.26 -17.10 10.02
N ILE A 340 8.30 -16.30 9.75
CA ILE A 340 8.16 -14.90 9.34
C ILE A 340 8.71 -14.74 7.92
N GLU A 341 7.90 -14.21 7.03
CA GLU A 341 8.28 -13.90 5.65
C GLU A 341 8.09 -12.40 5.40
N LEU A 342 9.15 -11.75 4.88
CA LEU A 342 9.09 -10.37 4.37
C LEU A 342 8.71 -10.43 2.90
N ARG A 343 7.62 -9.77 2.53
CA ARG A 343 7.09 -9.67 1.17
C ARG A 343 7.27 -8.26 0.65
N ARG A 344 7.83 -8.14 -0.55
CA ARG A 344 8.06 -6.87 -1.23
C ARG A 344 6.85 -6.51 -2.08
N GLY A 345 6.21 -5.36 -1.82
CA GLY A 345 5.21 -4.78 -2.71
C GLY A 345 5.81 -4.41 -4.06
N ALA A 346 4.97 -4.04 -5.02
CA ALA A 346 5.43 -3.73 -6.37
C ALA A 346 4.78 -2.44 -6.94
N GLY A 347 4.45 -1.48 -6.08
CA GLY A 347 3.90 -0.18 -6.50
C GLY A 347 2.43 -0.27 -6.93
N ALA A 348 1.53 -0.54 -5.98
CA ALA A 348 0.08 -0.45 -6.18
C ALA A 348 -0.58 -0.06 -4.85
N TYR A 349 -1.09 1.17 -4.76
CA TYR A 349 -1.77 1.69 -3.57
C TYR A 349 -2.91 0.78 -3.09
N ILE A 350 -3.61 0.13 -4.02
CA ILE A 350 -4.72 -0.78 -3.68
C ILE A 350 -4.27 -1.93 -2.77
N CYS A 351 -3.00 -2.31 -2.77
CA CYS A 351 -2.47 -3.37 -1.90
C CYS A 351 -2.44 -2.96 -0.42
N GLY A 352 -2.69 -1.69 -0.09
CA GLY A 352 -3.01 -1.25 1.27
C GLY A 352 -4.40 -1.70 1.76
N GLU A 353 -5.30 -2.09 0.87
CA GLU A 353 -6.57 -2.72 1.22
C GLU A 353 -6.34 -4.18 1.65
N GLU A 354 -6.92 -4.59 2.78
CA GLU A 354 -6.58 -5.86 3.45
C GLU A 354 -6.71 -7.11 2.54
N SER A 355 -7.72 -7.19 1.69
CA SER A 355 -7.94 -8.35 0.81
C SER A 355 -7.10 -8.28 -0.47
N ALA A 356 -6.84 -7.09 -1.00
CA ALA A 356 -5.94 -6.87 -2.12
C ALA A 356 -4.48 -7.20 -1.75
N MET A 357 -4.04 -6.83 -0.54
CA MET A 357 -2.73 -7.23 -0.01
C MET A 357 -2.60 -8.75 0.06
N ILE A 358 -3.65 -9.45 0.49
CA ILE A 358 -3.67 -10.92 0.52
C ILE A 358 -3.53 -11.51 -0.88
N GLU A 359 -4.26 -11.01 -1.87
CA GLU A 359 -4.12 -11.46 -3.27
C GLU A 359 -2.69 -11.23 -3.78
N SER A 360 -2.08 -10.10 -3.44
CA SER A 360 -0.68 -9.79 -3.78
C SER A 360 0.31 -10.77 -3.12
N ILE A 361 0.17 -11.05 -1.82
CA ILE A 361 0.99 -12.05 -1.11
C ILE A 361 0.83 -13.44 -1.72
N GLU A 362 -0.35 -13.76 -2.26
CA GLU A 362 -0.61 -15.02 -2.96
C GLU A 362 -0.08 -15.05 -4.41
N GLY A 363 0.64 -14.00 -4.86
CA GLY A 363 1.26 -13.92 -6.19
C GLY A 363 0.27 -13.66 -7.31
N LYS A 364 -0.74 -12.83 -7.05
CA LYS A 364 -1.78 -12.43 -7.98
C LYS A 364 -1.81 -10.91 -8.12
N ARG A 365 -2.70 -10.39 -9.00
CA ARG A 365 -3.06 -8.98 -9.00
C ARG A 365 -3.68 -8.61 -7.65
N GLY A 366 -3.33 -7.46 -7.10
CA GLY A 366 -3.87 -6.93 -5.86
C GLY A 366 -5.30 -6.42 -6.02
N GLU A 367 -6.24 -7.31 -6.30
CA GLU A 367 -7.64 -6.96 -6.48
C GLU A 367 -8.45 -7.28 -5.22
N PRO A 368 -9.23 -6.31 -4.68
CA PRO A 368 -10.06 -6.53 -3.50
C PRO A 368 -11.07 -7.66 -3.68
N ARG A 369 -11.25 -8.45 -2.62
CA ARG A 369 -12.25 -9.53 -2.56
C ARG A 369 -13.63 -8.99 -2.18
N MET A 370 -14.65 -9.62 -2.69
CA MET A 370 -16.03 -9.37 -2.20
C MET A 370 -16.19 -9.87 -0.76
N ARG A 371 -16.94 -9.13 0.04
CA ARG A 371 -17.23 -9.46 1.44
C ARG A 371 -18.73 -9.67 1.63
N PRO A 372 -19.20 -10.67 2.40
CA PRO A 372 -18.47 -11.75 3.06
C PRO A 372 -17.94 -12.81 2.06
N PRO A 373 -16.98 -13.70 2.43
CA PRO A 373 -16.38 -13.85 3.77
C PRO A 373 -15.33 -12.78 4.08
N TYR A 374 -15.15 -12.46 5.37
CA TYR A 374 -14.08 -11.58 5.85
C TYR A 374 -12.77 -12.35 5.98
N ILE A 375 -11.63 -11.62 5.89
CA ILE A 375 -10.30 -12.25 5.97
C ILE A 375 -10.02 -12.92 7.33
N ALA A 376 -10.69 -12.48 8.39
CA ALA A 376 -10.65 -13.14 9.70
C ALA A 376 -11.16 -14.59 9.64
N GLN A 377 -11.97 -14.95 8.64
CA GLN A 377 -12.51 -16.29 8.40
C GLN A 377 -11.79 -16.98 7.23
N VAL A 378 -11.63 -16.29 6.12
CA VAL A 378 -11.02 -16.79 4.87
C VAL A 378 -10.06 -15.73 4.32
N GLY A 379 -8.82 -15.73 4.82
CA GLY A 379 -7.76 -14.83 4.44
C GLY A 379 -6.67 -15.49 3.60
N LEU A 380 -5.40 -15.31 4.01
CA LEU A 380 -4.22 -15.85 3.33
C LEU A 380 -4.35 -17.36 3.13
N PHE A 381 -4.17 -17.80 1.89
CA PHE A 381 -4.24 -19.22 1.49
C PHE A 381 -5.50 -19.94 1.98
N GLY A 382 -6.62 -19.19 2.06
CA GLY A 382 -7.89 -19.71 2.56
C GLY A 382 -7.93 -19.95 4.08
N ARG A 383 -6.99 -19.40 4.86
CA ARG A 383 -6.91 -19.56 6.31
C ARG A 383 -7.39 -18.32 7.05
N PRO A 384 -7.90 -18.45 8.28
CA PRO A 384 -8.19 -17.31 9.13
C PRO A 384 -6.95 -16.44 9.28
N THR A 385 -7.11 -15.13 9.04
CA THR A 385 -5.96 -14.22 9.01
C THR A 385 -6.21 -13.00 9.88
N LEU A 386 -5.27 -12.73 10.79
CA LEU A 386 -5.17 -11.48 11.51
C LEU A 386 -4.40 -10.48 10.64
N GLU A 387 -5.08 -9.43 10.21
CA GLU A 387 -4.42 -8.31 9.53
C GLU A 387 -4.27 -7.12 10.47
N HIS A 388 -3.09 -6.51 10.48
CA HIS A 388 -2.82 -5.26 11.18
C HIS A 388 -1.89 -4.35 10.39
N ASN A 389 -2.19 -3.04 10.45
CA ASN A 389 -1.23 -2.01 10.10
C ASN A 389 -0.05 -2.01 11.08
N PHE A 390 1.13 -1.61 10.60
CA PHE A 390 2.38 -1.50 11.35
C PHE A 390 2.23 -0.72 12.67
N GLU A 391 1.71 0.52 12.63
CA GLU A 391 1.62 1.38 13.82
C GLU A 391 0.71 0.77 14.89
N THR A 392 -0.33 0.05 14.52
CA THR A 392 -1.20 -0.63 15.48
C THR A 392 -0.40 -1.63 16.34
N LEU A 393 0.50 -2.38 15.72
CA LEU A 393 1.38 -3.35 16.40
C LEU A 393 2.49 -2.66 17.19
N TYR A 394 2.97 -1.52 16.75
CA TYR A 394 4.02 -0.74 17.41
C TYR A 394 3.65 -0.32 18.84
N TRP A 395 2.37 -0.08 19.13
CA TRP A 395 1.89 0.34 20.46
C TRP A 395 1.60 -0.81 21.42
N VAL A 396 1.55 -2.05 20.97
CA VAL A 396 1.15 -3.23 21.78
C VAL A 396 2.00 -3.38 23.03
N ARG A 397 3.34 -3.32 22.89
CA ARG A 397 4.25 -3.44 24.05
C ARG A 397 3.93 -2.43 25.13
N ASP A 398 3.83 -1.15 24.79
CA ASP A 398 3.61 -0.09 25.76
C ASP A 398 2.26 -0.20 26.46
N ILE A 399 1.23 -0.53 25.71
CA ILE A 399 -0.11 -0.72 26.26
C ILE A 399 -0.09 -1.84 27.30
N VAL A 400 0.55 -2.97 27.00
CA VAL A 400 0.58 -4.10 27.93
C VAL A 400 1.48 -3.82 29.13
N GLN A 401 2.65 -3.25 28.95
CA GLN A 401 3.62 -3.00 30.03
C GLN A 401 3.22 -1.83 30.93
N LYS A 402 2.66 -0.75 30.35
CA LYS A 402 2.28 0.46 31.10
C LYS A 402 0.81 0.43 31.57
N GLY A 403 0.04 -0.54 31.07
CA GLY A 403 -1.38 -0.73 31.33
C GLY A 403 -2.30 0.02 30.36
N ALA A 404 -3.51 -0.50 30.16
CA ALA A 404 -4.52 0.06 29.26
C ALA A 404 -4.84 1.53 29.57
N GLY A 405 -4.95 1.87 30.87
CA GLY A 405 -5.22 3.23 31.34
C GLY A 405 -4.12 4.23 30.97
N TRP A 406 -2.87 3.78 30.77
CA TRP A 406 -1.83 4.65 30.25
C TRP A 406 -2.17 5.15 28.84
N PHE A 407 -2.59 4.26 27.94
CA PHE A 407 -2.93 4.66 26.57
C PHE A 407 -4.24 5.43 26.51
N SER A 408 -5.31 4.91 27.13
CA SER A 408 -6.63 5.56 27.13
C SER A 408 -6.67 6.88 27.91
N GLY A 409 -5.68 7.11 28.79
CA GLY A 409 -5.53 8.37 29.54
C GLY A 409 -5.08 9.56 28.71
N PHE A 410 -4.52 9.33 27.51
CA PHE A 410 -4.28 10.39 26.55
C PHE A 410 -5.57 10.74 25.79
N GLY A 411 -5.61 11.93 25.21
CA GLY A 411 -6.75 12.38 24.41
C GLY A 411 -7.21 13.78 24.80
N ARG A 412 -7.91 14.43 23.87
CA ARG A 412 -8.51 15.77 24.04
C ARG A 412 -9.95 15.77 23.54
N HIS A 413 -10.72 16.76 23.96
CA HIS A 413 -12.09 16.98 23.48
C HIS A 413 -12.97 15.73 23.56
N GLY A 414 -12.85 14.98 24.67
CA GLY A 414 -13.64 13.76 24.91
C GLY A 414 -13.17 12.52 24.14
N ARG A 415 -11.99 12.58 23.51
CA ARG A 415 -11.38 11.44 22.81
C ARG A 415 -10.32 10.77 23.69
N GLN A 416 -9.87 9.57 23.31
CA GLN A 416 -8.92 8.77 24.08
C GLN A 416 -7.81 8.22 23.19
N GLY A 417 -6.62 8.07 23.77
CA GLY A 417 -5.46 7.46 23.14
C GLY A 417 -4.53 8.46 22.47
N LEU A 418 -3.48 7.92 21.89
CA LEU A 418 -2.47 8.62 21.10
C LEU A 418 -2.70 8.38 19.62
N ARG A 419 -2.23 9.31 18.80
CA ARG A 419 -2.25 9.22 17.35
C ARG A 419 -1.02 9.86 16.74
N SER A 420 -0.45 9.21 15.75
CA SER A 420 0.66 9.75 14.98
C SER A 420 0.12 10.44 13.73
N PHE A 421 0.25 11.76 13.71
CA PHE A 421 -0.15 12.58 12.57
C PHE A 421 1.03 12.75 11.62
N SER A 422 0.88 12.35 10.36
CA SER A 422 1.82 12.69 9.29
C SER A 422 1.45 14.07 8.78
N VAL A 423 2.21 15.11 9.18
CA VAL A 423 1.89 16.51 8.83
C VAL A 423 2.82 17.01 7.75
N SER A 424 2.24 17.56 6.67
CA SER A 424 2.95 18.13 5.53
C SER A 424 2.21 19.35 4.95
N GLY A 425 2.73 19.95 3.89
CA GLY A 425 2.20 21.17 3.31
C GLY A 425 2.74 22.45 3.96
N ARG A 426 1.92 23.45 4.17
CA ARG A 426 2.31 24.82 4.52
C ARG A 426 2.54 25.06 6.02
N VAL A 427 3.27 24.18 6.68
CA VAL A 427 3.68 24.31 8.09
C VAL A 427 5.19 24.51 8.22
N LYS A 428 5.66 25.13 9.32
CA LYS A 428 7.10 25.37 9.56
C LYS A 428 7.87 24.08 9.79
N GLN A 429 7.28 23.14 10.51
CA GLN A 429 7.94 21.89 10.89
C GLN A 429 7.07 20.70 10.47
N PRO A 430 7.11 20.30 9.19
CA PRO A 430 6.46 19.07 8.77
C PRO A 430 7.10 17.84 9.44
N GLY A 431 6.41 16.71 9.46
CA GLY A 431 6.91 15.47 10.04
C GLY A 431 5.84 14.70 10.80
N VAL A 432 6.22 13.56 11.37
CA VAL A 432 5.30 12.78 12.22
C VAL A 432 5.19 13.42 13.60
N LYS A 433 3.96 13.72 14.01
CA LYS A 433 3.63 14.35 15.29
C LYS A 433 2.81 13.38 16.13
N LEU A 434 3.41 12.88 17.20
CA LEU A 434 2.68 12.08 18.19
C LEU A 434 1.90 13.04 19.11
N ALA A 435 0.59 12.97 19.05
CA ALA A 435 -0.28 13.86 19.81
C ALA A 435 -1.50 13.11 20.38
N PRO A 436 -2.21 13.68 21.37
CA PRO A 436 -3.47 13.11 21.87
C PRO A 436 -4.51 12.98 20.75
N ALA A 437 -5.21 11.85 20.68
CA ALA A 437 -6.36 11.70 19.79
C ALA A 437 -7.42 12.79 20.12
N GLY A 438 -8.03 13.37 19.08
CA GLY A 438 -8.97 14.48 19.23
C GLY A 438 -8.33 15.86 19.33
N ILE A 439 -7.00 15.99 19.20
CA ILE A 439 -6.37 17.30 18.97
C ILE A 439 -7.01 17.97 17.75
N THR A 440 -7.21 19.29 17.80
CA THR A 440 -7.71 20.04 16.64
C THR A 440 -6.58 20.37 15.67
N LEU A 441 -6.91 20.73 14.43
CA LEU A 441 -5.86 21.13 13.47
C LEU A 441 -5.09 22.35 13.97
N ARG A 442 -5.79 23.32 14.56
CA ARG A 442 -5.18 24.54 15.08
C ARG A 442 -4.16 24.22 16.18
N GLU A 443 -4.57 23.43 17.18
CA GLU A 443 -3.68 22.97 18.24
C GLU A 443 -2.48 22.18 17.67
N LEU A 444 -2.73 21.29 16.68
CA LEU A 444 -1.67 20.49 16.05
C LEU A 444 -0.63 21.37 15.33
N ILE A 445 -1.08 22.40 14.60
CA ILE A 445 -0.19 23.36 13.94
C ILE A 445 0.59 24.17 14.96
N ASP A 446 -0.06 24.71 15.98
CA ASP A 446 0.54 25.63 16.93
C ASP A 446 1.48 24.92 17.90
N GLU A 447 1.06 23.79 18.47
CA GLU A 447 1.82 23.07 19.49
C GLU A 447 2.91 22.15 18.94
N HIS A 448 2.68 21.56 17.74
CA HIS A 448 3.57 20.51 17.23
C HIS A 448 4.29 20.87 15.93
N CYS A 449 3.80 21.85 15.16
CA CYS A 449 4.39 22.19 13.86
C CYS A 449 5.08 23.58 13.83
N GLY A 450 5.14 24.29 14.96
CA GLY A 450 5.76 25.61 15.05
C GLY A 450 5.02 26.72 14.31
N GLY A 451 3.74 26.49 13.99
CA GLY A 451 2.88 27.40 13.26
C GLY A 451 2.87 27.16 11.74
N MET A 452 2.15 28.02 11.03
CA MET A 452 2.15 28.07 9.55
C MET A 452 3.52 28.50 9.03
N ALA A 453 3.89 28.06 7.83
CA ALA A 453 5.08 28.52 7.14
C ALA A 453 5.07 30.05 6.94
N ASP A 454 6.25 30.68 6.87
CA ASP A 454 6.34 32.14 6.79
C ASP A 454 5.65 32.68 5.53
N GLY A 455 4.80 33.69 5.71
CA GLY A 455 3.99 34.28 4.63
C GLY A 455 2.74 33.48 4.26
N HIS A 456 2.44 32.40 5.00
CA HIS A 456 1.26 31.56 4.79
C HIS A 456 0.24 31.69 5.93
N THR A 457 -1.04 31.72 5.56
CA THR A 457 -2.18 31.64 6.48
C THR A 457 -3.02 30.44 6.13
N LEU A 458 -3.59 29.76 7.14
CA LEU A 458 -4.40 28.57 6.95
C LEU A 458 -5.63 28.90 6.08
N TYR A 459 -5.83 28.11 5.03
CA TYR A 459 -6.98 28.21 4.13
C TYR A 459 -7.84 26.94 4.15
N ALA A 460 -7.18 25.80 3.95
CA ALA A 460 -7.84 24.49 3.91
C ALA A 460 -6.88 23.40 4.39
N TYR A 461 -7.39 22.19 4.57
CA TYR A 461 -6.57 21.04 4.92
C TYR A 461 -7.24 19.70 4.55
N LEU A 462 -6.42 18.70 4.30
CA LEU A 462 -6.85 17.32 4.21
C LEU A 462 -6.63 16.68 5.59
N PRO A 463 -7.67 16.21 6.30
CA PRO A 463 -7.50 15.67 7.66
C PRO A 463 -7.01 14.22 7.70
N GLY A 464 -7.16 13.47 6.62
CA GLY A 464 -6.94 12.03 6.56
C GLY A 464 -6.30 11.53 5.27
N GLY A 465 -5.47 12.34 4.63
CA GLY A 465 -4.87 12.03 3.34
C GLY A 465 -5.82 12.24 2.16
N ALA A 466 -5.47 11.67 1.03
CA ALA A 466 -6.20 11.81 -0.23
C ALA A 466 -7.67 11.39 -0.11
N SER A 467 -7.95 10.30 0.59
CA SER A 467 -9.30 9.75 0.79
C SER A 467 -10.10 10.51 1.85
N GLY A 468 -9.44 11.27 2.73
CA GLY A 468 -10.03 11.91 3.91
C GLY A 468 -10.93 13.12 3.63
N GLY A 469 -10.97 13.64 2.38
CA GLY A 469 -11.68 14.85 2.01
C GLY A 469 -10.88 16.13 2.29
N ILE A 470 -11.52 17.31 2.09
CA ILE A 470 -10.89 18.63 2.24
C ILE A 470 -11.78 19.54 3.08
N LEU A 471 -11.26 20.07 4.18
CA LEU A 471 -11.98 20.97 5.08
C LEU A 471 -11.43 22.40 5.02
N PRO A 472 -12.31 23.43 5.18
CA PRO A 472 -11.88 24.82 5.26
C PRO A 472 -11.29 25.16 6.63
N ALA A 473 -10.49 26.24 6.68
CA ALA A 473 -9.92 26.78 7.93
C ALA A 473 -10.96 27.09 9.02
N THR A 474 -12.21 27.37 8.63
CA THR A 474 -13.33 27.59 9.56
C THR A 474 -13.71 26.36 10.39
N LEU A 475 -13.30 25.18 9.94
CA LEU A 475 -13.50 23.90 10.63
C LEU A 475 -12.21 23.35 11.28
N ALA A 476 -11.18 24.20 11.45
CA ALA A 476 -9.90 23.82 12.04
C ALA A 476 -9.96 23.44 13.53
N ASP A 477 -11.09 23.73 14.19
CA ASP A 477 -11.33 23.42 15.61
C ASP A 477 -12.14 22.12 15.81
N VAL A 478 -12.45 21.39 14.72
CA VAL A 478 -13.06 20.06 14.80
C VAL A 478 -12.02 19.06 15.30
N PRO A 479 -12.32 18.23 16.33
CA PRO A 479 -11.39 17.23 16.82
C PRO A 479 -10.98 16.22 15.75
N LEU A 480 -9.69 15.96 15.61
CA LEU A 480 -9.12 15.02 14.67
C LEU A 480 -9.07 13.62 15.28
N ASP A 481 -10.09 12.82 15.04
CA ASP A 481 -10.16 11.42 15.47
C ASP A 481 -11.17 10.63 14.63
N PHE A 482 -11.30 9.32 14.90
CA PHE A 482 -12.38 8.50 14.35
C PHE A 482 -13.74 9.06 14.78
N ASP A 483 -14.72 8.96 13.91
CA ASP A 483 -16.12 9.32 14.15
C ASP A 483 -16.39 10.82 14.47
N THR A 484 -15.44 11.73 14.20
CA THR A 484 -15.60 13.18 14.43
C THR A 484 -15.81 13.99 13.16
N LEU A 485 -15.30 13.51 12.04
CA LEU A 485 -15.24 14.25 10.77
C LEU A 485 -16.37 13.89 9.78
N GLN A 486 -17.12 12.80 10.05
CA GLN A 486 -18.14 12.26 9.14
C GLN A 486 -19.31 13.26 8.91
N ALA A 487 -19.67 14.04 9.92
CA ALA A 487 -20.67 15.10 9.80
C ALA A 487 -20.28 16.19 8.76
N HIS A 488 -18.98 16.25 8.43
CA HIS A 488 -18.41 17.21 7.48
C HIS A 488 -18.03 16.55 6.14
N GLY A 489 -18.44 15.30 5.89
CA GLY A 489 -18.10 14.55 4.68
C GLY A 489 -16.63 14.07 4.63
N CYS A 490 -15.95 14.07 5.76
CA CYS A 490 -14.53 13.70 5.88
C CYS A 490 -14.31 12.58 6.89
N PHE A 491 -13.09 12.02 6.92
CA PHE A 491 -12.65 11.09 7.96
C PHE A 491 -11.14 11.18 8.20
N ILE A 492 -10.71 10.70 9.38
CA ILE A 492 -9.31 10.81 9.81
C ILE A 492 -8.37 9.86 9.07
N GLY A 493 -8.86 8.74 8.54
CA GLY A 493 -8.07 7.76 7.81
C GLY A 493 -6.80 7.34 8.56
N SER A 494 -5.67 7.45 7.87
CA SER A 494 -4.32 7.19 8.40
C SER A 494 -3.73 8.36 9.19
N ALA A 495 -4.51 9.41 9.50
CA ALA A 495 -4.07 10.65 10.14
C ALA A 495 -2.99 11.42 9.34
N ALA A 496 -3.08 11.39 8.02
CA ALA A 496 -2.26 12.20 7.13
C ALA A 496 -2.87 13.60 7.02
N VAL A 497 -2.19 14.62 7.51
CA VAL A 497 -2.66 16.00 7.50
C VAL A 497 -1.84 16.79 6.49
N VAL A 498 -2.50 17.25 5.41
CA VAL A 498 -1.86 18.14 4.41
C VAL A 498 -2.47 19.54 4.54
N VAL A 499 -1.64 20.51 4.93
CA VAL A 499 -2.06 21.88 5.22
C VAL A 499 -1.91 22.75 3.98
N LEU A 500 -3.00 23.41 3.57
CA LEU A 500 -3.08 24.36 2.46
C LEU A 500 -3.16 25.80 2.99
N SER A 501 -2.59 26.72 2.26
CA SER A 501 -2.64 28.15 2.60
C SER A 501 -3.49 28.95 1.61
N GLN A 502 -3.62 30.25 1.88
CA GLN A 502 -4.28 31.23 0.99
C GLN A 502 -3.64 31.33 -0.42
N GLN A 503 -2.46 30.75 -0.61
CA GLN A 503 -1.79 30.71 -1.92
C GLN A 503 -2.17 29.47 -2.73
N ASP A 504 -2.88 28.52 -2.12
CA ASP A 504 -3.27 27.25 -2.72
C ASP A 504 -4.79 27.26 -3.00
N ARG A 505 -5.25 26.36 -3.85
CA ARG A 505 -6.67 26.20 -4.17
C ARG A 505 -7.14 24.80 -3.84
N ALA A 506 -8.27 24.70 -3.17
CA ALA A 506 -8.86 23.41 -2.79
C ALA A 506 -9.25 22.59 -4.04
N ARG A 507 -9.71 23.23 -5.11
CA ARG A 507 -10.02 22.58 -6.40
C ARG A 507 -8.79 21.89 -7.03
N ASP A 508 -7.62 22.54 -6.95
CA ASP A 508 -6.39 22.00 -7.54
C ASP A 508 -5.89 20.82 -6.70
N ALA A 509 -5.96 20.92 -5.37
CA ALA A 509 -5.69 19.80 -4.48
C ALA A 509 -6.63 18.61 -4.73
N ALA A 510 -7.94 18.87 -4.92
CA ALA A 510 -8.90 17.83 -5.25
C ALA A 510 -8.62 17.17 -6.60
N LEU A 511 -8.20 17.94 -7.61
CA LEU A 511 -7.82 17.41 -8.92
C LEU A 511 -6.54 16.53 -8.83
N ASN A 512 -5.51 16.97 -8.08
CA ASN A 512 -4.30 16.16 -7.85
C ASN A 512 -4.67 14.80 -7.24
N VAL A 513 -5.48 14.83 -6.19
CA VAL A 513 -5.96 13.62 -5.50
C VAL A 513 -6.82 12.74 -6.41
N MET A 514 -7.69 13.33 -7.27
CA MET A 514 -8.52 12.54 -8.18
C MET A 514 -7.68 11.85 -9.27
N ARG A 515 -6.63 12.50 -9.77
CA ARG A 515 -5.67 11.87 -10.69
C ARG A 515 -4.98 10.67 -10.03
N PHE A 516 -4.52 10.84 -8.79
CA PHE A 516 -3.99 9.74 -8.01
C PHE A 516 -4.97 8.55 -7.93
N PHE A 517 -6.26 8.77 -7.64
CA PHE A 517 -7.25 7.70 -7.60
C PHE A 517 -7.52 7.06 -8.96
N ALA A 518 -7.45 7.83 -10.04
CA ALA A 518 -7.59 7.30 -11.39
C ALA A 518 -6.41 6.38 -11.76
N ASP A 519 -5.19 6.81 -11.45
CA ASP A 519 -3.96 6.06 -11.73
C ASP A 519 -3.84 4.79 -10.86
N GLU A 520 -4.30 4.84 -9.59
CA GLU A 520 -4.22 3.75 -8.63
C GLU A 520 -5.46 2.84 -8.61
N SER A 521 -6.42 3.07 -9.49
CA SER A 521 -7.56 2.18 -9.65
C SER A 521 -7.10 0.81 -10.13
N CYS A 522 -7.42 -0.27 -9.38
CA CYS A 522 -7.11 -1.65 -9.80
C CYS A 522 -7.84 -2.10 -11.06
N GLY A 523 -8.82 -1.32 -11.54
CA GLY A 523 -9.60 -1.61 -12.74
C GLY A 523 -10.72 -2.65 -12.56
N GLN A 524 -10.87 -3.29 -11.39
CA GLN A 524 -11.82 -4.38 -11.18
C GLN A 524 -13.27 -3.93 -11.33
N CYS A 525 -13.69 -2.86 -10.64
CA CYS A 525 -15.09 -2.41 -10.68
C CYS A 525 -15.29 -1.16 -11.55
N THR A 526 -16.36 -1.17 -12.36
CA THR A 526 -16.67 -0.09 -13.30
C THR A 526 -16.88 1.28 -12.63
N PRO A 527 -17.57 1.40 -11.48
CA PRO A 527 -17.78 2.69 -10.82
C PRO A 527 -16.47 3.41 -10.50
N CYS A 528 -15.47 2.71 -9.97
CA CYS A 528 -14.15 3.25 -9.69
C CYS A 528 -13.36 3.51 -10.97
N ARG A 529 -13.13 2.48 -11.80
CA ARG A 529 -12.30 2.57 -13.02
C ARG A 529 -12.72 3.70 -13.97
N VAL A 530 -14.03 3.81 -14.25
CA VAL A 530 -14.54 4.80 -15.18
C VAL A 530 -14.84 6.13 -14.46
N GLY A 531 -15.33 6.06 -13.21
CA GLY A 531 -15.74 7.22 -12.45
C GLY A 531 -14.59 8.14 -12.09
N THR A 532 -13.45 7.59 -11.62
CA THR A 532 -12.27 8.39 -11.25
C THR A 532 -11.65 9.07 -12.46
N ASP A 533 -11.46 8.35 -13.58
CA ASP A 533 -10.93 8.91 -14.83
C ASP A 533 -11.84 10.02 -15.37
N LYS A 534 -13.16 9.76 -15.45
CA LYS A 534 -14.11 10.76 -15.94
C LYS A 534 -14.19 11.99 -15.04
N ALA A 535 -14.16 11.78 -13.71
CA ALA A 535 -14.14 12.89 -12.76
C ALA A 535 -12.86 13.72 -12.91
N ALA A 536 -11.69 13.09 -13.01
CA ALA A 536 -10.42 13.78 -13.23
C ALA A 536 -10.44 14.63 -14.52
N GLN A 537 -11.06 14.14 -15.60
CA GLN A 537 -11.22 14.89 -16.84
C GLN A 537 -12.13 16.12 -16.67
N LEU A 538 -13.28 15.96 -16.00
CA LEU A 538 -14.25 17.04 -15.77
C LEU A 538 -13.70 18.13 -14.85
N MET A 539 -12.94 17.75 -13.83
CA MET A 539 -12.34 18.66 -12.85
C MET A 539 -11.22 19.55 -13.44
N GLN A 540 -10.70 19.25 -14.63
CA GLN A 540 -9.75 20.13 -15.32
C GLN A 540 -10.40 21.42 -15.86
N ALA A 541 -11.71 21.43 -16.07
CA ALA A 541 -12.43 22.61 -16.55
C ALA A 541 -12.36 23.76 -15.53
N PRO A 542 -12.26 25.03 -15.96
CA PRO A 542 -12.28 26.17 -15.03
C PRO A 542 -13.60 26.28 -14.25
N VAL A 543 -14.70 25.90 -14.85
CA VAL A 543 -16.03 25.77 -14.23
C VAL A 543 -16.39 24.29 -14.21
N TRP A 544 -16.76 23.78 -13.03
CA TRP A 544 -17.11 22.37 -12.91
C TRP A 544 -18.58 22.12 -13.28
N ASP A 545 -18.80 21.03 -14.01
CA ASP A 545 -20.14 20.44 -14.17
C ASP A 545 -20.52 19.73 -12.85
N GLN A 546 -21.13 20.51 -11.95
CA GLN A 546 -21.42 20.08 -10.59
C GLN A 546 -22.42 18.93 -10.56
N GLU A 547 -23.43 18.93 -11.44
CA GLU A 547 -24.46 17.89 -11.53
C GLU A 547 -23.82 16.56 -11.91
N THR A 548 -23.07 16.51 -13.02
CA THR A 548 -22.39 15.31 -13.46
C THR A 548 -21.36 14.80 -12.44
N LEU A 549 -20.61 15.70 -11.79
CA LEU A 549 -19.65 15.32 -10.76
C LEU A 549 -20.32 14.72 -9.51
N LEU A 550 -21.48 15.23 -9.10
CA LEU A 550 -22.25 14.67 -7.98
C LEU A 550 -22.83 13.30 -8.32
N ASP A 551 -23.33 13.10 -9.54
CA ASP A 551 -23.82 11.79 -10.01
C ASP A 551 -22.69 10.76 -10.03
N LEU A 552 -21.51 11.10 -10.57
CA LEU A 552 -20.33 10.26 -10.53
C LEU A 552 -19.90 9.95 -9.09
N ALA A 553 -19.90 10.95 -8.22
CA ALA A 553 -19.58 10.81 -6.80
C ALA A 553 -20.53 9.84 -6.09
N GLN A 554 -21.82 9.91 -6.42
CA GLN A 554 -22.83 8.99 -5.87
C GLN A 554 -22.58 7.55 -6.33
N VAL A 555 -22.41 7.34 -7.63
CA VAL A 555 -22.19 5.99 -8.20
C VAL A 555 -20.88 5.36 -7.67
N MET A 556 -19.80 6.14 -7.59
CA MET A 556 -18.53 5.66 -7.01
C MET A 556 -18.70 5.28 -5.55
N GLY A 557 -19.37 6.11 -4.75
CA GLY A 557 -19.59 5.87 -3.33
C GLY A 557 -20.44 4.64 -3.05
N ASP A 558 -21.51 4.43 -3.82
CA ASP A 558 -22.50 3.37 -3.56
C ASP A 558 -22.14 2.02 -4.18
N ALA A 559 -21.45 2.00 -5.32
CA ALA A 559 -21.29 0.79 -6.12
C ALA A 559 -19.84 0.32 -6.30
N SER A 560 -18.83 1.00 -5.71
CA SER A 560 -17.45 0.50 -5.71
C SER A 560 -17.27 -0.63 -4.71
N ILE A 561 -16.44 -1.63 -5.06
CA ILE A 561 -16.19 -2.83 -4.24
C ILE A 561 -15.44 -2.48 -2.94
N CYS A 562 -14.49 -1.55 -2.99
CA CYS A 562 -13.58 -1.26 -1.87
C CYS A 562 -13.54 0.23 -1.50
N GLY A 563 -12.87 0.51 -0.37
CA GLY A 563 -12.72 1.86 0.17
C GLY A 563 -12.07 2.87 -0.77
N LEU A 564 -11.19 2.45 -1.70
CA LEU A 564 -10.59 3.35 -2.68
C LEU A 564 -11.68 4.05 -3.51
N GLY A 565 -12.48 3.29 -4.24
CA GLY A 565 -13.51 3.87 -5.09
C GLY A 565 -14.65 4.53 -4.30
N GLN A 566 -14.94 4.06 -3.08
CA GLN A 566 -15.96 4.64 -2.21
C GLN A 566 -15.53 6.01 -1.66
N ALA A 567 -14.24 6.22 -1.39
CA ALA A 567 -13.70 7.45 -0.81
C ALA A 567 -13.18 8.45 -1.84
N ALA A 568 -12.82 8.00 -3.04
CA ALA A 568 -12.33 8.86 -4.12
C ALA A 568 -13.19 10.12 -4.38
N PRO A 569 -14.54 10.09 -4.26
CA PRO A 569 -15.38 11.28 -4.47
C PRO A 569 -15.39 12.27 -3.29
N ASN A 570 -14.82 11.97 -2.13
CA ASN A 570 -14.88 12.87 -0.98
C ASN A 570 -14.30 14.27 -1.27
N PRO A 571 -13.11 14.41 -1.92
CA PRO A 571 -12.60 15.73 -2.30
C PRO A 571 -13.54 16.52 -3.22
N ILE A 572 -14.23 15.87 -4.17
CA ILE A 572 -15.23 16.52 -5.03
C ILE A 572 -16.36 17.10 -4.17
N ARG A 573 -16.97 16.26 -3.32
CA ARG A 573 -18.07 16.66 -2.43
C ARG A 573 -17.66 17.83 -1.53
N CYS A 574 -16.45 17.78 -0.98
CA CYS A 574 -15.93 18.85 -0.11
C CYS A 574 -15.71 20.16 -0.87
N VAL A 575 -15.16 20.13 -2.08
CA VAL A 575 -15.00 21.35 -2.91
C VAL A 575 -16.35 21.95 -3.26
N LEU A 576 -17.31 21.15 -3.68
CA LEU A 576 -18.67 21.61 -4.01
C LEU A 576 -19.41 22.14 -2.78
N GLN A 577 -19.14 21.64 -1.58
CA GLN A 577 -19.77 22.08 -0.34
C GLN A 577 -19.13 23.34 0.27
N TYR A 578 -17.79 23.41 0.30
CA TYR A 578 -17.07 24.43 1.07
C TYR A 578 -16.33 25.45 0.21
N PHE A 579 -16.02 25.12 -1.04
CA PHE A 579 -15.18 25.92 -1.93
C PHE A 579 -15.83 26.15 -3.30
N THR A 580 -17.16 26.23 -3.36
CA THR A 580 -17.94 26.40 -4.59
C THR A 580 -17.47 27.60 -5.40
N HIS A 581 -17.03 28.69 -4.74
CA HIS A 581 -16.51 29.90 -5.38
C HIS A 581 -15.27 29.64 -6.27
N GLU A 582 -14.55 28.55 -6.05
CA GLU A 582 -13.40 28.19 -6.90
C GLU A 582 -13.80 27.49 -8.21
N VAL A 583 -15.07 27.05 -8.35
CA VAL A 583 -15.50 26.14 -9.42
C VAL A 583 -16.81 26.58 -10.13
N ASP A 584 -17.45 27.67 -9.71
CA ASP A 584 -18.74 28.13 -10.24
C ASP A 584 -18.64 29.26 -11.30
N GLY A 585 -17.41 29.60 -11.71
CA GLY A 585 -17.17 30.62 -12.73
C GLY A 585 -17.27 32.06 -12.22
N ARG A 586 -17.43 32.30 -10.93
CA ARG A 586 -17.29 33.63 -10.37
C ARG A 586 -15.86 34.13 -10.59
N PRO A 587 -15.69 35.42 -10.95
CA PRO A 587 -14.33 35.97 -11.02
C PRO A 587 -13.65 35.81 -9.64
N ASP A 588 -12.42 35.36 -9.66
CA ASP A 588 -11.62 35.21 -8.44
C ASP A 588 -11.69 36.49 -7.63
N VAL A 589 -12.31 36.44 -6.46
CA VAL A 589 -12.14 37.51 -5.48
C VAL A 589 -10.69 37.42 -5.08
N GLU A 590 -9.86 38.34 -5.59
CA GLU A 590 -8.45 38.41 -5.18
C GLU A 590 -8.38 38.27 -3.64
N PRO A 591 -7.53 37.39 -3.10
CA PRO A 591 -7.38 37.33 -1.65
C PRO A 591 -7.06 38.74 -1.17
N VAL A 592 -7.85 39.23 -0.23
CA VAL A 592 -7.70 40.58 0.35
C VAL A 592 -6.23 40.72 0.77
N ARG A 593 -5.45 41.45 -0.04
CA ARG A 593 -4.12 41.89 0.35
C ARG A 593 -4.34 42.84 1.51
N HIS A 594 -4.21 42.32 2.74
CA HIS A 594 -4.10 43.19 3.90
C HIS A 594 -2.90 44.11 3.65
N ALA A 595 -3.19 45.38 3.35
CA ALA A 595 -2.20 46.43 3.24
C ALA A 595 -1.36 46.40 4.52
N SER A 596 -0.05 46.29 4.37
CA SER A 596 0.91 46.50 5.45
C SER A 596 0.62 47.87 6.06
N PRO A 597 0.58 48.03 7.40
CA PRO A 597 0.42 49.34 7.99
C PRO A 597 1.58 50.21 7.53
N GLY A 598 1.24 51.30 6.80
CA GLY A 598 2.20 52.23 6.28
C GLY A 598 3.05 52.82 7.39
N VAL A 599 4.36 52.72 7.23
CA VAL A 599 5.31 53.55 7.92
C VAL A 599 5.13 54.95 7.32
N SER A 600 4.51 55.84 8.08
CA SER A 600 4.47 57.28 7.74
C SER A 600 5.82 57.91 7.99
N PRO A 601 6.20 58.94 7.22
CA PRO A 601 7.51 59.53 7.13
C PRO A 601 8.01 60.25 8.41
#